data_4b70eeee7af97ee91a781bd2c3f8a0b0
#
_entry.id   4b70eeee7af97ee91a781bd2c3f8a0b0
#
_cell.length_a   1.000
_cell.length_b   1.000
_cell.length_c   1.000
_cell.angle_alpha   90.00
_cell.angle_beta   90.00
_cell.angle_gamma   90.00
#
_symmetry.space_group_name_H-M   'P 1'
#
loop_
_entity.id
_entity.type
_entity.pdbx_description
1 polymer ?
#
loop_
_entity_poly.entity_id
_entity_poly.type
_entity_poly.pdbx_seq_one_letter_code
_entity_poly.pdbx_strand_id
1 'polypeptide(L)'
;MNKFLLALLVFNINVMASSHEVKMLNQGEEGYMVFEPAVLEIAVGDTVTFKATDAAHNSASISGMIPAGAKAWSGDLSKDITVTFNTPGVYGYQCTPHSMMAMVGLIKVGDEATNIEQIKSVAETLKPSFVMNKDRFDTYISKL
;
A
#
# COMPACT_ATOMS: atom_id res chain seq x y z
N MET A 1 12.97 45.28 37.44
CA MET A 1 13.21 43.90 36.96
C MET A 1 11.94 43.41 36.27
N ASN A 2 11.86 43.61 34.94
CA ASN A 2 10.71 43.16 34.14
C ASN A 2 10.90 41.69 33.73
N LYS A 3 10.04 40.80 34.26
CA LYS A 3 9.96 39.43 33.83
C LYS A 3 9.09 39.38 32.57
N PHE A 4 9.72 39.25 31.40
CA PHE A 4 9.00 38.93 30.16
C PHE A 4 8.56 37.46 30.23
N LEU A 5 7.25 37.22 30.32
CA LEU A 5 6.64 35.91 30.22
C LEU A 5 6.47 35.60 28.71
N LEU A 6 7.34 34.75 28.19
CA LEU A 6 7.22 34.26 26.81
C LEU A 6 6.13 33.21 26.76
N ALA A 7 4.95 33.57 26.27
CA ALA A 7 3.88 32.64 26.03
C ALA A 7 4.19 31.80 24.79
N LEU A 8 4.48 30.53 24.97
CA LEU A 8 4.67 29.56 23.89
C LEU A 8 3.30 29.23 23.30
N LEU A 9 2.98 29.77 22.13
CA LEU A 9 1.77 29.38 21.38
C LEU A 9 2.02 28.00 20.79
N VAL A 10 1.39 26.96 21.38
CA VAL A 10 1.36 25.62 20.79
C VAL A 10 0.29 25.61 19.69
N PHE A 11 0.73 25.66 18.43
CA PHE A 11 -0.16 25.46 17.28
C PHE A 11 -0.46 23.97 17.17
N ASN A 12 -1.68 23.56 17.53
CA ASN A 12 -2.17 22.22 17.25
C ASN A 12 -2.54 22.13 15.74
N ILE A 13 -1.65 21.52 14.95
CA ILE A 13 -1.95 21.18 13.57
C ILE A 13 -2.83 19.92 13.60
N ASN A 14 -4.12 20.09 13.36
CA ASN A 14 -5.01 18.97 13.09
C ASN A 14 -4.66 18.41 11.70
N VAL A 15 -3.86 17.35 11.64
CA VAL A 15 -3.66 16.57 10.41
C VAL A 15 -4.94 15.77 10.17
N MET A 16 -5.71 16.15 9.16
CA MET A 16 -6.88 15.41 8.71
C MET A 16 -6.43 14.20 7.92
N ALA A 17 -6.96 13.01 8.26
CA ALA A 17 -6.73 11.80 7.47
C ALA A 17 -7.30 11.97 6.05
N SER A 18 -6.51 11.58 5.04
CA SER A 18 -6.91 11.62 3.64
C SER A 18 -7.43 10.27 3.17
N SER A 19 -8.27 10.30 2.12
CA SER A 19 -8.76 9.10 1.45
C SER A 19 -8.13 8.99 0.07
N HIS A 20 -7.65 7.80 -0.24
CA HIS A 20 -7.04 7.45 -1.54
C HIS A 20 -7.86 6.34 -2.19
N GLU A 21 -7.72 6.21 -3.51
CA GLU A 21 -8.39 5.17 -4.28
C GLU A 21 -7.39 4.41 -5.15
N VAL A 22 -7.53 3.09 -5.19
CA VAL A 22 -6.78 2.19 -6.08
C VAL A 22 -7.80 1.36 -6.86
N LYS A 23 -7.76 1.46 -8.18
CA LYS A 23 -8.61 0.67 -9.06
C LYS A 23 -8.03 -0.73 -9.28
N MET A 24 -8.91 -1.73 -9.32
CA MET A 24 -8.57 -3.11 -9.68
C MET A 24 -9.01 -3.35 -11.12
N LEU A 25 -8.03 -3.57 -12.03
CA LEU A 25 -8.24 -3.53 -13.48
C LEU A 25 -7.73 -4.79 -14.18
N ASN A 26 -8.50 -5.24 -15.19
CA ASN A 26 -8.02 -6.24 -16.15
C ASN A 26 -6.88 -5.68 -17.00
N GLN A 27 -6.94 -4.38 -17.34
CA GLN A 27 -5.93 -3.66 -18.09
C GLN A 27 -5.88 -2.20 -17.66
N GLY A 28 -4.69 -1.68 -17.42
CA GLY A 28 -4.41 -0.29 -17.10
C GLY A 28 -3.15 0.20 -17.83
N GLU A 29 -2.62 1.33 -17.41
CA GLU A 29 -1.44 1.95 -18.05
C GLU A 29 -0.19 1.04 -18.01
N GLU A 30 -0.02 0.25 -16.94
CA GLU A 30 1.14 -0.64 -16.75
C GLU A 30 0.89 -2.08 -17.29
N GLY A 31 -0.15 -2.30 -18.07
CA GLY A 31 -0.45 -3.57 -18.72
C GLY A 31 -1.64 -4.31 -18.15
N TYR A 32 -1.62 -5.65 -18.23
CA TYR A 32 -2.71 -6.51 -17.79
C TYR A 32 -2.63 -6.86 -16.32
N MET A 33 -3.79 -7.08 -15.70
CA MET A 33 -3.96 -7.46 -14.30
C MET A 33 -3.18 -6.53 -13.38
N VAL A 34 -3.72 -5.33 -13.16
CA VAL A 34 -3.04 -4.24 -12.45
C VAL A 34 -3.92 -3.60 -11.39
N PHE A 35 -3.29 -3.12 -10.35
CA PHE A 35 -3.81 -2.06 -9.48
C PHE A 35 -3.38 -0.71 -10.06
N GLU A 36 -4.26 0.29 -10.01
CA GLU A 36 -3.94 1.62 -10.54
C GLU A 36 -4.43 2.73 -9.62
N PRO A 37 -3.51 3.50 -9.01
CA PRO A 37 -2.06 3.32 -9.06
C PRO A 37 -1.60 2.07 -8.27
N ALA A 38 -0.52 1.42 -8.72
CA ALA A 38 0.02 0.24 -8.05
C ALA A 38 0.92 0.58 -6.86
N VAL A 39 1.50 1.77 -6.84
CA VAL A 39 2.35 2.29 -5.76
C VAL A 39 1.75 3.59 -5.24
N LEU A 40 1.53 3.65 -3.92
CA LEU A 40 1.08 4.83 -3.20
C LEU A 40 2.03 5.19 -2.07
N GLU A 41 2.20 6.50 -1.84
CA GLU A 41 2.77 7.05 -0.61
C GLU A 41 1.70 7.84 0.11
N ILE A 42 1.41 7.46 1.36
CA ILE A 42 0.31 8.04 2.16
C ILE A 42 0.79 8.37 3.57
N ALA A 43 0.03 9.21 4.27
CA ALA A 43 0.29 9.53 5.67
C ALA A 43 -0.29 8.47 6.62
N VAL A 44 0.29 8.39 7.82
CA VAL A 44 -0.27 7.57 8.90
C VAL A 44 -1.69 8.06 9.23
N GLY A 45 -2.65 7.14 9.30
CA GLY A 45 -4.06 7.42 9.54
C GLY A 45 -4.91 7.57 8.28
N ASP A 46 -4.29 7.64 7.10
CA ASP A 46 -5.01 7.68 5.83
C ASP A 46 -5.73 6.36 5.53
N THR A 47 -6.71 6.44 4.65
CA THR A 47 -7.45 5.28 4.13
C THR A 47 -7.19 5.08 2.65
N VAL A 48 -7.21 3.81 2.22
CA VAL A 48 -7.21 3.43 0.81
C VAL A 48 -8.43 2.58 0.52
N THR A 49 -9.21 2.98 -0.47
CA THR A 49 -10.32 2.17 -1.00
C THR A 49 -9.86 1.48 -2.28
N PHE A 50 -9.78 0.17 -2.24
CA PHE A 50 -9.55 -0.66 -3.42
C PHE A 50 -10.89 -0.86 -4.13
N LYS A 51 -11.02 -0.27 -5.32
CA LYS A 51 -12.26 -0.25 -6.11
C LYS A 51 -12.33 -1.45 -7.04
N ALA A 52 -13.40 -2.21 -6.94
CA ALA A 52 -13.72 -3.30 -7.87
C ALA A 52 -14.22 -2.73 -9.22
N THR A 53 -13.33 -2.02 -9.93
CA THR A 53 -13.65 -1.39 -11.23
C THR A 53 -13.95 -2.44 -12.27
N ASP A 54 -13.11 -3.48 -12.38
CA ASP A 54 -13.39 -4.68 -13.15
C ASP A 54 -13.72 -5.83 -12.20
N ALA A 55 -14.51 -6.79 -12.69
CA ALA A 55 -14.95 -7.97 -11.92
C ALA A 55 -13.80 -8.97 -11.70
N ALA A 56 -14.00 -9.87 -10.73
CA ALA A 56 -13.11 -10.99 -10.40
C ALA A 56 -11.77 -10.60 -9.80
N HIS A 57 -11.64 -9.40 -9.25
CA HIS A 57 -10.50 -8.96 -8.48
C HIS A 57 -10.83 -8.80 -7.00
N ASN A 58 -9.81 -8.88 -6.16
CA ASN A 58 -9.83 -8.46 -4.76
C ASN A 58 -8.51 -7.76 -4.40
N SER A 59 -8.45 -7.18 -3.22
CA SER A 59 -7.20 -6.75 -2.60
C SER A 59 -7.00 -7.52 -1.30
N ALA A 60 -5.81 -8.07 -1.13
CA ALA A 60 -5.39 -8.74 0.09
C ALA A 60 -3.92 -8.39 0.40
N SER A 61 -3.60 -8.17 1.68
CA SER A 61 -2.21 -8.03 2.10
C SER A 61 -1.44 -9.33 1.90
N ILE A 62 -0.16 -9.22 1.54
CA ILE A 62 0.72 -10.37 1.38
C ILE A 62 1.38 -10.69 2.72
N SER A 63 1.32 -11.96 3.11
CA SER A 63 1.97 -12.44 4.35
C SER A 63 3.48 -12.13 4.31
N GLY A 64 3.98 -11.54 5.40
CA GLY A 64 5.38 -11.12 5.50
C GLY A 64 5.71 -9.80 4.81
N MET A 65 4.75 -9.15 4.14
CA MET A 65 4.94 -7.85 3.49
C MET A 65 4.13 -6.72 4.14
N ILE A 66 3.91 -6.78 5.44
CA ILE A 66 3.32 -5.69 6.21
C ILE A 66 4.20 -5.38 7.42
N PRO A 67 4.20 -4.13 7.94
CA PRO A 67 4.97 -3.78 9.13
C PRO A 67 4.56 -4.61 10.36
N ALA A 68 5.49 -4.83 11.28
CA ALA A 68 5.18 -5.48 12.55
C ALA A 68 4.06 -4.74 13.31
N GLY A 69 3.07 -5.49 13.80
CA GLY A 69 1.91 -4.95 14.50
C GLY A 69 0.82 -4.36 13.60
N ALA A 70 1.03 -4.29 12.28
CA ALA A 70 0.00 -3.85 11.35
C ALA A 70 -1.07 -4.93 11.15
N LYS A 71 -2.29 -4.49 10.83
CA LYS A 71 -3.43 -5.38 10.56
C LYS A 71 -3.43 -5.83 9.09
N ALA A 72 -3.47 -7.13 8.87
CA ALA A 72 -3.69 -7.73 7.55
C ALA A 72 -5.15 -7.52 7.08
N TRP A 73 -5.36 -7.53 5.77
CA TRP A 73 -6.70 -7.48 5.17
C TRP A 73 -6.84 -8.51 4.05
N SER A 74 -8.09 -8.87 3.77
CA SER A 74 -8.48 -9.70 2.64
C SER A 74 -9.89 -9.33 2.21
N GLY A 75 -10.00 -8.69 1.05
CA GLY A 75 -11.29 -8.32 0.45
C GLY A 75 -11.95 -9.47 -0.29
N ASP A 76 -13.27 -9.40 -0.40
CA ASP A 76 -14.06 -10.31 -1.23
C ASP A 76 -13.87 -10.01 -2.73
N LEU A 77 -14.07 -11.01 -3.57
CA LEU A 77 -14.02 -10.85 -5.03
C LEU A 77 -15.13 -9.91 -5.52
N SER A 78 -14.75 -9.04 -6.45
CA SER A 78 -15.66 -8.07 -7.09
C SER A 78 -16.34 -7.11 -6.12
N LYS A 79 -15.72 -6.85 -4.95
CA LYS A 79 -16.19 -5.88 -3.98
C LYS A 79 -15.09 -4.87 -3.62
N ASP A 80 -15.54 -3.65 -3.34
CA ASP A 80 -14.68 -2.62 -2.77
C ASP A 80 -14.27 -3.02 -1.35
N ILE A 81 -13.04 -2.67 -0.97
CA ILE A 81 -12.58 -2.76 0.42
C ILE A 81 -11.85 -1.47 0.79
N THR A 82 -12.17 -0.88 1.94
CA THR A 82 -11.47 0.27 2.50
C THR A 82 -10.61 -0.16 3.68
N VAL A 83 -9.35 0.20 3.64
CA VAL A 83 -8.35 -0.13 4.69
C VAL A 83 -7.79 1.17 5.26
N THR A 84 -7.71 1.25 6.60
CA THR A 84 -7.06 2.35 7.32
C THR A 84 -5.64 1.96 7.71
N PHE A 85 -4.66 2.83 7.44
CA PHE A 85 -3.24 2.57 7.63
C PHE A 85 -2.70 3.36 8.82
N ASN A 86 -2.65 2.75 10.01
CA ASN A 86 -2.22 3.40 11.25
C ASN A 86 -0.76 3.09 11.64
N THR A 87 -0.13 2.11 11.02
CA THR A 87 1.25 1.72 11.32
C THR A 87 2.16 2.13 10.17
N PRO A 88 3.22 2.93 10.42
CA PRO A 88 4.15 3.34 9.36
C PRO A 88 4.96 2.17 8.83
N GLY A 89 5.37 2.27 7.57
CA GLY A 89 6.16 1.26 6.86
C GLY A 89 5.57 0.92 5.51
N VAL A 90 6.12 -0.10 4.84
CA VAL A 90 5.69 -0.55 3.51
C VAL A 90 4.79 -1.77 3.62
N TYR A 91 3.71 -1.73 2.86
CA TYR A 91 2.72 -2.81 2.74
C TYR A 91 2.71 -3.34 1.33
N GLY A 92 2.92 -4.65 1.16
CA GLY A 92 2.71 -5.35 -0.10
C GLY A 92 1.33 -5.99 -0.13
N TYR A 93 0.66 -5.87 -1.27
CA TYR A 93 -0.67 -6.43 -1.48
C TYR A 93 -0.81 -7.07 -2.87
N GLN A 94 -1.82 -7.89 -3.03
CA GLN A 94 -2.05 -8.66 -4.26
C GLN A 94 -3.54 -8.86 -4.52
N CYS A 95 -3.86 -9.19 -5.77
CA CYS A 95 -5.11 -9.82 -6.13
C CYS A 95 -4.94 -11.34 -6.01
N THR A 96 -5.72 -11.98 -5.14
CA THR A 96 -5.54 -13.41 -4.84
C THR A 96 -5.66 -14.30 -6.08
N PRO A 97 -6.71 -14.21 -6.92
CA PRO A 97 -6.83 -15.07 -8.11
C PRO A 97 -5.81 -14.76 -9.21
N HIS A 98 -5.22 -13.56 -9.22
CA HIS A 98 -4.27 -13.15 -10.26
C HIS A 98 -2.85 -12.93 -9.73
N SER A 99 -2.53 -13.49 -8.56
CA SER A 99 -1.18 -13.38 -7.95
C SER A 99 -0.10 -13.94 -8.87
N MET A 100 -0.35 -15.06 -9.56
CA MET A 100 0.59 -15.64 -10.53
C MET A 100 0.85 -14.75 -11.75
N MET A 101 -0.03 -13.80 -12.05
CA MET A 101 0.14 -12.80 -13.10
C MET A 101 0.85 -11.54 -12.59
N ALA A 102 1.36 -11.59 -11.35
CA ALA A 102 1.97 -10.47 -10.64
C ALA A 102 1.01 -9.27 -10.53
N MET A 103 -0.28 -9.51 -10.27
CA MET A 103 -1.21 -8.44 -9.90
C MET A 103 -0.98 -8.07 -8.44
N VAL A 104 -0.02 -7.17 -8.24
CA VAL A 104 0.54 -6.76 -6.95
C VAL A 104 0.67 -5.24 -6.86
N GLY A 105 0.85 -4.72 -5.65
CA GLY A 105 1.13 -3.32 -5.42
C GLY A 105 1.83 -3.08 -4.09
N LEU A 106 2.25 -1.83 -3.87
CA LEU A 106 2.91 -1.37 -2.64
C LEU A 106 2.28 -0.08 -2.12
N ILE A 107 2.18 0.03 -0.81
CA ILE A 107 1.79 1.28 -0.14
C ILE A 107 2.87 1.60 0.90
N LYS A 108 3.51 2.78 0.78
CA LYS A 108 4.36 3.34 1.82
C LYS A 108 3.53 4.26 2.70
N VAL A 109 3.51 3.98 3.99
CA VAL A 109 2.80 4.76 5.01
C VAL A 109 3.82 5.51 5.85
N GLY A 110 3.72 6.83 5.88
CA GLY A 110 4.68 7.71 6.55
C GLY A 110 5.95 7.94 5.72
N ASP A 111 6.93 8.60 6.33
CA ASP A 111 8.10 9.11 5.61
C ASP A 111 9.18 8.05 5.37
N GLU A 112 9.21 6.99 6.19
CA GLU A 112 10.28 5.99 6.17
C GLU A 112 9.78 4.58 5.79
N ALA A 113 10.53 3.91 4.90
CA ALA A 113 10.31 2.52 4.51
C ALA A 113 11.09 1.57 5.45
N THR A 114 10.76 1.58 6.74
CA THR A 114 11.54 0.90 7.80
C THR A 114 11.67 -0.61 7.61
N ASN A 115 10.72 -1.25 6.92
CA ASN A 115 10.70 -2.69 6.64
C ASN A 115 11.06 -3.03 5.19
N ILE A 116 11.72 -2.13 4.45
CA ILE A 116 11.98 -2.31 3.01
C ILE A 116 12.80 -3.56 2.70
N GLU A 117 13.74 -3.94 3.54
CA GLU A 117 14.55 -5.14 3.33
C GLU A 117 13.72 -6.43 3.48
N GLN A 118 12.74 -6.42 4.39
CA GLN A 118 11.76 -7.50 4.51
C GLN A 118 10.89 -7.58 3.24
N ILE A 119 10.42 -6.44 2.72
CA ILE A 119 9.64 -6.37 1.48
C ILE A 119 10.43 -6.98 0.31
N LYS A 120 11.69 -6.58 0.13
CA LYS A 120 12.57 -7.12 -0.91
C LYS A 120 12.75 -8.63 -0.77
N SER A 121 13.01 -9.10 0.44
CA SER A 121 13.23 -10.54 0.71
C SER A 121 11.99 -11.35 0.34
N VAL A 122 10.78 -10.93 0.72
CA VAL A 122 9.56 -11.64 0.38
C VAL A 122 9.26 -11.55 -1.12
N ALA A 123 9.46 -10.38 -1.75
CA ALA A 123 9.30 -10.22 -3.20
C ALA A 123 10.16 -11.22 -3.99
N GLU A 124 11.42 -11.42 -3.62
CA GLU A 124 12.31 -12.41 -4.24
C GLU A 124 11.77 -13.84 -4.09
N THR A 125 11.15 -14.19 -2.97
CA THR A 125 10.54 -15.52 -2.79
C THR A 125 9.30 -15.74 -3.64
N LEU A 126 8.57 -14.67 -3.98
CA LEU A 126 7.35 -14.73 -4.80
C LEU A 126 7.64 -14.72 -6.30
N LYS A 127 8.71 -14.07 -6.73
CA LYS A 127 9.09 -13.89 -8.14
C LYS A 127 9.11 -15.19 -8.96
N PRO A 128 9.60 -16.33 -8.47
CA PRO A 128 9.55 -17.61 -9.21
C PRO A 128 8.13 -18.10 -9.52
N SER A 129 7.14 -17.74 -8.70
CA SER A 129 5.74 -18.14 -8.89
C SER A 129 5.02 -17.34 -9.97
N PHE A 130 5.58 -16.20 -10.39
CA PHE A 130 4.97 -15.36 -11.42
C PHE A 130 5.19 -15.97 -12.81
N VAL A 131 4.11 -16.13 -13.57
CA VAL A 131 4.14 -16.62 -14.95
C VAL A 131 4.37 -15.48 -15.95
N MET A 132 4.10 -14.22 -15.54
CA MET A 132 4.34 -13.01 -16.31
C MET A 132 4.68 -11.86 -15.39
N ASN A 133 5.20 -10.76 -15.94
CA ASN A 133 5.54 -9.52 -15.22
C ASN A 133 6.43 -9.74 -13.97
N LYS A 134 7.42 -10.62 -14.08
CA LYS A 134 8.26 -11.08 -12.96
C LYS A 134 8.98 -9.93 -12.25
N ASP A 135 9.27 -8.84 -12.95
CA ASP A 135 10.03 -7.70 -12.43
C ASP A 135 9.14 -6.59 -11.85
N ARG A 136 7.81 -6.82 -11.71
CA ARG A 136 6.89 -5.80 -11.19
C ARG A 136 7.25 -5.32 -9.79
N PHE A 137 7.54 -6.24 -8.87
CA PHE A 137 7.97 -5.84 -7.53
C PHE A 137 9.26 -5.03 -7.55
N ASP A 138 10.25 -5.42 -8.35
CA ASP A 138 11.51 -4.68 -8.46
C ASP A 138 11.25 -3.25 -8.95
N THR A 139 10.41 -3.12 -9.99
CA THR A 139 9.99 -1.82 -10.52
C THR A 139 9.27 -0.99 -9.47
N TYR A 140 8.35 -1.58 -8.71
CA TYR A 140 7.57 -0.86 -7.70
C TYR A 140 8.40 -0.49 -6.48
N ILE A 141 9.28 -1.36 -6.01
CA ILE A 141 10.23 -1.08 -4.92
C ILE A 141 11.15 0.08 -5.29
N SER A 142 11.56 0.19 -6.56
CA SER A 142 12.42 1.28 -7.02
C SER A 142 11.75 2.66 -7.01
N LYS A 143 10.41 2.71 -6.87
CA LYS A 143 9.62 3.95 -6.80
C LYS A 143 9.43 4.46 -5.36
N LEU A 144 9.82 3.69 -4.34
CA LEU A 144 9.73 4.05 -2.92
C LEU A 144 11.00 4.75 -2.43
#